data_f9ab7d8a43a363a6b1148b3bb4f23747
#
_entry.id   f9ab7d8a43a363a6b1148b3bb4f23747
#
_cell.length_a   1.000
_cell.length_b   1.000
_cell.length_c   1.000
_cell.angle_alpha   90.00
_cell.angle_beta   90.00
_cell.angle_gamma   90.00
#
_symmetry.space_group_name_H-M   'P 1'
#
loop_
_entity.id
_entity.type
_entity.pdbx_description
1 polymer ?
#
loop_
_entity_poly.entity_id
_entity_poly.type
_entity_poly.pdbx_seq_one_letter_code
_entity_poly.pdbx_strand_id
1 'polypeptide(L)'
;DVGMRSHYTASYYAAPLLLASDRGLIVNTSSFGGRSYMHGPAYGAGKAAVDKLAHDMAVDFRPHNVAVVSIWMGLLLTERTRLVFEAEPEMYADLVDTCETPQFTGRVIEALYRDPTLMERSGKVWIGAELGEEYGVTDINGRQPPSHRAFFGETTTYGDAVVE
;
A
#
# COMPACT_ATOMS: atom_id res chain seq x y z
N ASP A 1 8.58 8.89 -13.64
CA ASP A 1 7.21 9.04 -14.16
C ASP A 1 6.29 7.87 -13.77
N VAL A 2 6.78 6.63 -13.73
CA VAL A 2 5.94 5.45 -13.42
C VAL A 2 5.61 5.36 -11.91
N GLY A 3 6.44 5.91 -11.05
CA GLY A 3 6.22 5.91 -9.60
C GLY A 3 5.11 6.88 -9.15
N MET A 4 5.43 7.95 -8.48
CA MET A 4 4.47 8.89 -7.87
C MET A 4 3.53 9.53 -8.89
N ARG A 5 4.03 9.97 -10.05
CA ARG A 5 3.21 10.64 -11.06
C ARG A 5 2.04 9.80 -11.56
N SER A 6 2.21 8.47 -11.72
CA SER A 6 1.13 7.59 -12.16
C SER A 6 -0.02 7.54 -11.14
N HIS A 7 0.31 7.48 -9.86
CA HIS A 7 -0.68 7.51 -8.77
C HIS A 7 -1.46 8.83 -8.77
N TYR A 8 -0.75 9.97 -8.86
CA TYR A 8 -1.39 11.28 -8.92
C TYR A 8 -2.30 11.41 -10.14
N THR A 9 -1.79 11.06 -11.33
CA THR A 9 -2.56 11.14 -12.58
C THR A 9 -3.81 10.26 -12.54
N ALA A 10 -3.70 9.02 -12.07
CA ALA A 10 -4.84 8.12 -11.94
C ALA A 10 -5.89 8.68 -10.96
N SER A 11 -5.44 9.19 -9.81
CA SER A 11 -6.33 9.81 -8.82
C SER A 11 -7.04 11.05 -9.37
N TYR A 12 -6.31 11.91 -10.11
CA TYR A 12 -6.87 13.10 -10.73
C TYR A 12 -8.02 12.77 -11.71
N TYR A 13 -7.82 11.78 -12.58
CA TYR A 13 -8.86 11.38 -13.53
C TYR A 13 -9.99 10.57 -12.91
N ALA A 14 -9.74 9.88 -11.80
CA ALA A 14 -10.79 9.17 -11.05
C ALA A 14 -11.61 10.11 -10.16
N ALA A 15 -11.06 11.26 -9.76
CA ALA A 15 -11.69 12.18 -8.81
C ALA A 15 -13.14 12.54 -9.15
N PRO A 16 -13.52 12.92 -10.37
CA PRO A 16 -14.93 13.25 -10.69
C PRO A 16 -15.90 12.10 -10.40
N LEU A 17 -15.48 10.85 -10.63
CA LEU A 17 -16.30 9.67 -10.37
C LEU A 17 -16.41 9.36 -8.88
N LEU A 18 -15.30 9.50 -8.16
CA LEU A 18 -15.24 9.29 -6.72
C LEU A 18 -16.08 10.34 -5.95
N LEU A 19 -15.99 11.60 -6.38
CA LEU A 19 -16.76 12.70 -5.77
C LEU A 19 -18.27 12.60 -6.04
N ALA A 20 -18.67 11.91 -7.11
CA ALA A 20 -20.08 11.66 -7.45
C ALA A 20 -20.63 10.41 -6.75
N SER A 21 -19.80 9.63 -6.04
CA SER A 21 -20.23 8.44 -5.33
C SER A 21 -20.50 8.72 -3.84
N ASP A 22 -21.38 7.94 -3.22
CA ASP A 22 -21.68 8.08 -1.79
C ASP A 22 -20.50 7.66 -0.91
N ARG A 23 -19.56 6.88 -1.45
CA ARG A 23 -18.40 6.36 -0.75
C ARG A 23 -17.29 6.04 -1.75
N GLY A 24 -16.07 6.50 -1.47
CA GLY A 24 -14.91 6.23 -2.32
C GLY A 24 -13.69 5.75 -1.54
N LEU A 25 -12.78 5.08 -2.24
CA LEU A 25 -11.49 4.67 -1.72
C LEU A 25 -10.42 4.82 -2.81
N ILE A 26 -9.34 5.52 -2.48
CA ILE A 26 -8.10 5.55 -3.25
C ILE A 26 -7.05 4.78 -2.45
N VAL A 27 -6.41 3.81 -3.08
CA VAL A 27 -5.30 3.06 -2.50
C VAL A 27 -4.04 3.30 -3.31
N ASN A 28 -3.05 3.90 -2.69
CA ASN A 28 -1.72 4.02 -3.25
C ASN A 28 -0.87 2.82 -2.81
N THR A 29 -0.36 2.05 -3.76
CA THR A 29 0.53 0.93 -3.47
C THR A 29 1.97 1.43 -3.28
N SER A 30 2.50 1.23 -2.09
CA SER A 30 3.84 1.68 -1.69
C SER A 30 4.65 0.53 -1.08
N SER A 31 5.72 0.84 -0.37
CA SER A 31 6.57 -0.15 0.27
C SER A 31 7.41 0.47 1.38
N PHE A 32 8.03 -0.38 2.18
CA PHE A 32 9.01 0.00 3.21
C PHE A 32 10.16 0.87 2.67
N GLY A 33 10.41 0.85 1.34
CA GLY A 33 11.38 1.73 0.69
C GLY A 33 11.07 3.22 0.83
N GLY A 34 9.84 3.61 1.18
CA GLY A 34 9.50 5.00 1.51
C GLY A 34 10.17 5.51 2.79
N ARG A 35 10.66 4.61 3.65
CA ARG A 35 11.33 4.96 4.91
C ARG A 35 12.70 4.32 5.07
N SER A 36 12.89 3.11 4.59
CA SER A 36 14.14 2.35 4.68
C SER A 36 14.89 2.38 3.34
N TYR A 37 16.23 2.30 3.37
CA TYR A 37 17.00 2.23 2.14
C TYR A 37 16.68 0.94 1.37
N MET A 38 16.13 1.09 0.18
CA MET A 38 15.75 -0.02 -0.69
C MET A 38 15.90 0.42 -2.15
N HIS A 39 16.57 -0.36 -2.98
CA HIS A 39 16.72 -0.15 -4.44
C HIS A 39 17.26 1.23 -4.86
N GLY A 40 17.93 1.95 -3.96
CA GLY A 40 18.55 3.23 -4.25
C GLY A 40 17.65 4.45 -3.99
N PRO A 41 18.26 5.67 -4.04
CA PRO A 41 17.60 6.90 -3.58
C PRO A 41 16.36 7.28 -4.40
N ALA A 42 16.36 7.04 -5.72
CA ALA A 42 15.21 7.38 -6.56
C ALA A 42 13.97 6.53 -6.25
N TYR A 43 14.17 5.25 -5.90
CA TYR A 43 13.09 4.38 -5.49
C TYR A 43 12.52 4.82 -4.13
N GLY A 44 13.38 5.02 -3.13
CA GLY A 44 12.97 5.44 -1.80
C GLY A 44 12.23 6.79 -1.82
N ALA A 45 12.79 7.79 -2.51
CA ALA A 45 12.14 9.09 -2.68
C ALA A 45 10.76 8.97 -3.37
N GLY A 46 10.66 8.11 -4.39
CA GLY A 46 9.39 7.86 -5.08
C GLY A 46 8.33 7.23 -4.18
N LYS A 47 8.71 6.26 -3.33
CA LYS A 47 7.80 5.62 -2.38
C LYS A 47 7.40 6.56 -1.23
N ALA A 48 8.33 7.35 -0.69
CA ALA A 48 8.02 8.39 0.28
C ALA A 48 7.05 9.44 -0.28
N ALA A 49 7.22 9.83 -1.55
CA ALA A 49 6.31 10.74 -2.23
C ALA A 49 4.90 10.13 -2.41
N VAL A 50 4.79 8.83 -2.69
CA VAL A 50 3.50 8.13 -2.78
C VAL A 50 2.77 8.11 -1.43
N ASP A 51 3.51 7.87 -0.33
CA ASP A 51 2.95 7.88 1.02
C ASP A 51 2.46 9.30 1.41
N LYS A 52 3.29 10.33 1.14
CA LYS A 52 2.90 11.72 1.39
C LYS A 52 1.72 12.15 0.54
N LEU A 53 1.68 11.74 -0.73
CA LEU A 53 0.55 12.00 -1.63
C LEU A 53 -0.77 11.42 -1.08
N ALA A 54 -0.74 10.21 -0.52
CA ALA A 54 -1.93 9.62 0.08
C ALA A 54 -2.41 10.42 1.29
N HIS A 55 -1.49 10.90 2.12
CA HIS A 55 -1.81 11.75 3.26
C HIS A 55 -2.45 13.07 2.84
N ASP A 56 -1.84 13.78 1.89
CA ASP A 56 -2.31 15.10 1.47
C ASP A 56 -3.65 15.01 0.72
N MET A 57 -3.80 14.06 -0.20
CA MET A 57 -5.09 13.84 -0.87
C MET A 57 -6.21 13.47 0.11
N ALA A 58 -5.90 12.80 1.22
CA ALA A 58 -6.91 12.49 2.22
C ALA A 58 -7.52 13.74 2.86
N VAL A 59 -6.79 14.84 2.94
CA VAL A 59 -7.31 16.14 3.42
C VAL A 59 -8.36 16.65 2.44
N ASP A 60 -8.04 16.69 1.14
CA ASP A 60 -8.93 17.19 0.10
C ASP A 60 -10.18 16.32 -0.09
N PHE A 61 -10.03 15.00 0.00
CA PHE A 61 -11.10 14.04 -0.29
C PHE A 61 -12.01 13.73 0.92
N ARG A 62 -11.56 14.01 2.15
CA ARG A 62 -12.32 13.74 3.38
C ARG A 62 -13.72 14.35 3.43
N PRO A 63 -13.95 15.62 2.99
CA PRO A 63 -15.29 16.23 2.98
C PRO A 63 -16.28 15.52 2.06
N HIS A 64 -15.79 14.68 1.15
CA HIS A 64 -16.58 13.97 0.14
C HIS A 64 -16.76 12.48 0.44
N ASN A 65 -16.46 12.04 1.67
CA ASN A 65 -16.52 10.63 2.06
C ASN A 65 -15.70 9.70 1.16
N VAL A 66 -14.54 10.18 0.69
CA VAL A 66 -13.57 9.40 -0.06
C VAL A 66 -12.33 9.24 0.81
N ALA A 67 -12.02 8.01 1.17
CA ALA A 67 -10.80 7.68 1.90
C ALA A 67 -9.61 7.56 0.95
N VAL A 68 -8.44 7.99 1.41
CA VAL A 68 -7.17 7.81 0.69
C VAL A 68 -6.16 7.19 1.62
N VAL A 69 -5.59 6.06 1.23
CA VAL A 69 -4.59 5.34 2.04
C VAL A 69 -3.37 4.97 1.22
N SER A 70 -2.24 4.80 1.87
CA SER A 70 -1.09 4.11 1.31
C SER A 70 -0.96 2.73 1.94
N ILE A 71 -0.74 1.69 1.12
CA ILE A 71 -0.51 0.32 1.60
C ILE A 71 0.91 -0.10 1.22
N TRP A 72 1.69 -0.47 2.24
CA TRP A 72 2.97 -1.13 2.07
C TRP A 72 2.76 -2.63 1.92
N MET A 73 3.07 -3.11 0.74
CA MET A 73 3.03 -4.53 0.42
C MET A 73 4.31 -5.22 0.90
N GLY A 74 4.23 -6.50 1.17
CA GLY A 74 5.39 -7.35 1.36
C GLY A 74 6.11 -7.67 0.04
N LEU A 75 6.90 -8.73 0.04
CA LEU A 75 7.56 -9.22 -1.16
C LEU A 75 6.54 -9.93 -2.05
N LEU A 76 6.19 -9.31 -3.16
CA LEU A 76 5.19 -9.86 -4.09
C LEU A 76 5.75 -10.96 -4.96
N LEU A 77 5.10 -12.12 -4.97
CA LEU A 77 5.40 -13.23 -5.86
C LEU A 77 4.80 -13.00 -7.25
N THR A 78 5.33 -12.01 -7.95
CA THR A 78 4.99 -11.70 -9.36
C THR A 78 5.70 -12.67 -10.30
N GLU A 79 5.32 -12.67 -11.60
CA GLU A 79 6.02 -13.44 -12.65
C GLU A 79 7.53 -13.11 -12.67
N ARG A 80 7.87 -11.83 -12.56
CA ARG A 80 9.28 -11.39 -12.51
C ARG A 80 10.01 -11.93 -11.28
N THR A 81 9.38 -11.89 -10.11
CA THR A 81 9.98 -12.41 -8.87
C THR A 81 10.19 -13.92 -8.97
N ARG A 82 9.23 -14.65 -9.55
CA ARG A 82 9.37 -16.10 -9.80
C ARG A 82 10.56 -16.42 -10.68
N LEU A 83 10.73 -15.70 -11.80
CA LEU A 83 11.89 -15.90 -12.69
C LEU A 83 13.23 -15.65 -11.98
N VAL A 84 13.30 -14.66 -11.10
CA VAL A 84 14.51 -14.39 -10.29
C VAL A 84 14.78 -15.54 -9.32
N PHE A 85 13.74 -16.02 -8.62
CA PHE A 85 13.88 -17.13 -7.67
C PHE A 85 14.24 -18.45 -8.36
N GLU A 86 13.67 -18.72 -9.53
CA GLU A 86 13.99 -19.89 -10.35
C GLU A 86 15.44 -19.87 -10.88
N ALA A 87 15.97 -18.67 -11.14
CA ALA A 87 17.35 -18.53 -11.60
C ALA A 87 18.38 -18.80 -10.48
N GLU A 88 18.04 -18.48 -9.23
CA GLU A 88 18.93 -18.60 -8.08
C GLU A 88 18.20 -19.20 -6.86
N PRO A 89 17.71 -20.44 -6.95
CA PRO A 89 16.80 -21.03 -5.96
C PRO A 89 17.42 -21.16 -4.55
N GLU A 90 18.71 -21.45 -4.47
CA GLU A 90 19.42 -21.56 -3.18
C GLU A 90 19.53 -20.20 -2.46
N MET A 91 19.72 -19.11 -3.22
CA MET A 91 19.82 -17.75 -2.66
C MET A 91 18.50 -17.26 -2.06
N TYR A 92 17.38 -17.66 -2.64
CA TYR A 92 16.05 -17.14 -2.28
C TYR A 92 15.17 -18.17 -1.54
N ALA A 93 15.71 -19.35 -1.16
CA ALA A 93 14.94 -20.41 -0.51
C ALA A 93 14.15 -19.93 0.70
N ASP A 94 14.79 -19.16 1.58
CA ASP A 94 14.15 -18.65 2.81
C ASP A 94 13.15 -17.51 2.56
N LEU A 95 13.19 -16.87 1.37
CA LEU A 95 12.30 -15.75 1.05
C LEU A 95 10.99 -16.21 0.40
N VAL A 96 10.97 -17.35 -0.30
CA VAL A 96 9.76 -17.84 -0.98
C VAL A 96 8.58 -17.94 -0.03
N ASP A 97 8.82 -18.43 1.19
CA ASP A 97 7.78 -18.60 2.21
C ASP A 97 7.33 -17.29 2.87
N THR A 98 8.07 -16.19 2.66
CA THR A 98 7.69 -14.86 3.15
C THR A 98 6.93 -14.03 2.13
N CYS A 99 6.85 -14.52 0.87
CA CYS A 99 6.16 -13.82 -0.20
C CYS A 99 4.64 -13.82 -0.03
N GLU A 100 4.03 -12.75 -0.51
CA GLU A 100 2.59 -12.64 -0.70
C GLU A 100 2.24 -12.62 -2.19
N THR A 101 1.04 -13.06 -2.56
CA THR A 101 0.57 -12.93 -3.94
C THR A 101 -0.02 -11.54 -4.19
N PRO A 102 -0.05 -11.05 -5.46
CA PRO A 102 -0.77 -9.81 -5.78
C PRO A 102 -2.26 -9.86 -5.40
N GLN A 103 -2.85 -11.06 -5.40
CA GLN A 103 -4.24 -11.29 -4.99
C GLN A 103 -4.48 -10.98 -3.51
N PHE A 104 -3.49 -11.23 -2.64
CA PHE A 104 -3.59 -10.89 -1.22
C PHE A 104 -3.84 -9.39 -1.03
N THR A 105 -3.03 -8.55 -1.69
CA THR A 105 -3.24 -7.09 -1.65
C THR A 105 -4.66 -6.70 -2.10
N GLY A 106 -5.18 -7.31 -3.17
CA GLY A 106 -6.55 -7.07 -3.65
C GLY A 106 -7.62 -7.46 -2.62
N ARG A 107 -7.45 -8.60 -1.94
CA ARG A 107 -8.36 -9.07 -0.87
C ARG A 107 -8.34 -8.15 0.35
N VAL A 108 -7.17 -7.64 0.72
CA VAL A 108 -7.02 -6.66 1.81
C VAL A 108 -7.72 -5.34 1.44
N ILE A 109 -7.56 -4.86 0.20
CA ILE A 109 -8.24 -3.65 -0.29
C ILE A 109 -9.76 -3.83 -0.26
N GLU A 110 -10.27 -4.99 -0.64
CA GLU A 110 -11.70 -5.30 -0.58
C GLU A 110 -12.22 -5.26 0.86
N ALA A 111 -11.50 -5.87 1.81
CA ALA A 111 -11.86 -5.86 3.21
C ALA A 111 -11.83 -4.43 3.79
N LEU A 112 -10.79 -3.68 3.47
CA LEU A 112 -10.66 -2.27 3.86
C LEU A 112 -11.82 -1.42 3.29
N TYR A 113 -12.23 -1.63 2.04
CA TYR A 113 -13.38 -0.92 1.46
C TYR A 113 -14.68 -1.23 2.20
N ARG A 114 -14.84 -2.44 2.72
CA ARG A 114 -16.02 -2.86 3.49
C ARG A 114 -16.01 -2.41 4.95
N ASP A 115 -14.87 -1.94 5.46
CA ASP A 115 -14.75 -1.48 6.84
C ASP A 115 -15.68 -0.29 7.11
N PRO A 116 -16.64 -0.39 8.06
CA PRO A 116 -17.52 0.71 8.39
C PRO A 116 -16.78 1.94 8.92
N THR A 117 -15.56 1.76 9.41
CA THR A 117 -14.67 2.83 9.92
C THR A 117 -13.62 3.26 8.90
N LEU A 118 -13.83 2.99 7.61
CA LEU A 118 -12.89 3.30 6.52
C LEU A 118 -12.31 4.72 6.60
N MET A 119 -13.13 5.72 6.92
CA MET A 119 -12.70 7.12 6.99
C MET A 119 -11.69 7.39 8.12
N GLU A 120 -11.64 6.56 9.16
CA GLU A 120 -10.64 6.64 10.24
C GLU A 120 -9.27 6.11 9.79
N ARG A 121 -9.25 5.33 8.71
CA ARG A 121 -8.05 4.80 8.07
C ARG A 121 -7.40 5.80 7.10
N SER A 122 -8.18 6.79 6.64
CA SER A 122 -7.76 7.76 5.62
C SER A 122 -6.58 8.62 6.08
N GLY A 123 -5.68 8.93 5.15
CA GLY A 123 -4.48 9.76 5.37
C GLY A 123 -3.31 9.02 6.02
N LYS A 124 -3.42 7.71 6.19
CA LYS A 124 -2.40 6.90 6.88
C LYS A 124 -1.70 5.92 5.94
N VAL A 125 -0.53 5.48 6.38
CA VAL A 125 0.24 4.40 5.76
C VAL A 125 0.01 3.11 6.54
N TRP A 126 -0.39 2.07 5.84
CA TRP A 126 -0.72 0.77 6.42
C TRP A 126 0.19 -0.33 5.86
N ILE A 127 0.50 -1.34 6.66
CA ILE A 127 1.16 -2.56 6.20
C ILE A 127 0.08 -3.56 5.80
N GLY A 128 0.11 -4.03 4.55
CA GLY A 128 -0.91 -4.91 4.00
C GLY A 128 -1.08 -6.21 4.80
N ALA A 129 0.04 -6.82 5.23
CA ALA A 129 0.00 -8.03 6.05
C ALA A 129 -0.73 -7.83 7.39
N GLU A 130 -0.55 -6.67 8.04
CA GLU A 130 -1.19 -6.34 9.31
C GLU A 130 -2.68 -6.05 9.14
N LEU A 131 -3.06 -5.34 8.06
CA LEU A 131 -4.48 -5.19 7.71
C LEU A 131 -5.12 -6.55 7.41
N GLY A 132 -4.39 -7.44 6.73
CA GLY A 132 -4.87 -8.80 6.48
C GLY A 132 -5.15 -9.57 7.77
N GLU A 133 -4.25 -9.49 8.75
CA GLU A 133 -4.43 -10.08 10.06
C GLU A 133 -5.63 -9.47 10.80
N GLU A 134 -5.72 -8.14 10.83
CA GLU A 134 -6.83 -7.41 11.47
C GLU A 134 -8.20 -7.77 10.89
N TYR A 135 -8.29 -7.93 9.56
CA TYR A 135 -9.53 -8.28 8.86
C TYR A 135 -9.77 -9.79 8.72
N GLY A 136 -8.85 -10.63 9.21
CA GLY A 136 -8.95 -12.08 9.03
C GLY A 136 -8.81 -12.53 7.57
N VAL A 137 -8.09 -11.75 6.76
CA VAL A 137 -7.84 -12.03 5.32
C VAL A 137 -6.52 -12.77 5.18
N THR A 138 -6.58 -13.96 4.58
CA THR A 138 -5.41 -14.74 4.21
C THR A 138 -5.14 -14.67 2.71
N ASP A 139 -3.94 -15.05 2.29
CA ASP A 139 -3.60 -15.20 0.88
C ASP A 139 -4.38 -16.37 0.23
N ILE A 140 -4.31 -16.48 -1.10
CA ILE A 140 -5.04 -17.51 -1.88
C ILE A 140 -4.69 -18.95 -1.49
N ASN A 141 -3.51 -19.16 -0.89
CA ASN A 141 -3.06 -20.44 -0.36
C ASN A 141 -3.48 -20.68 1.11
N GLY A 142 -4.26 -19.78 1.70
CA GLY A 142 -4.71 -19.86 3.09
C GLY A 142 -3.68 -19.38 4.13
N ARG A 143 -2.49 -18.95 3.69
CA ARG A 143 -1.46 -18.43 4.60
C ARG A 143 -1.71 -16.97 4.95
N GLN A 144 -1.31 -16.57 6.14
CA GLN A 144 -1.17 -15.19 6.55
C GLN A 144 0.25 -14.72 6.17
N PRO A 145 0.42 -13.78 5.24
CA PRO A 145 1.73 -13.20 4.96
C PRO A 145 2.32 -12.51 6.19
N PRO A 146 3.63 -12.62 6.43
CA PRO A 146 4.26 -12.00 7.59
C PRO A 146 4.36 -10.48 7.43
N SER A 147 4.19 -9.74 8.52
CA SER A 147 4.60 -8.34 8.56
C SER A 147 6.12 -8.22 8.58
N HIS A 148 6.65 -7.35 7.74
CA HIS A 148 8.08 -7.04 7.73
C HIS A 148 8.44 -5.83 8.64
N ARG A 149 7.53 -5.38 9.50
CA ARG A 149 7.75 -4.25 10.44
C ARG A 149 8.97 -4.45 11.32
N ALA A 150 9.16 -5.63 11.84
CA ALA A 150 10.30 -5.92 12.72
C ALA A 150 11.66 -5.71 12.04
N PHE A 151 11.73 -5.89 10.73
CA PHE A 151 12.95 -5.71 9.95
C PHE A 151 13.12 -4.29 9.41
N PHE A 152 12.05 -3.70 8.85
CA PHE A 152 12.11 -2.39 8.17
C PHE A 152 11.65 -1.23 9.04
N GLY A 153 11.04 -1.48 10.18
CA GLY A 153 10.55 -0.45 11.11
C GLY A 153 9.13 0.02 10.86
N GLU A 154 8.76 1.09 11.55
CA GLU A 154 7.41 1.66 11.57
C GLU A 154 7.02 2.34 10.26
N THR A 155 5.71 2.44 10.01
CA THR A 155 5.17 3.27 8.92
C THR A 155 5.42 4.75 9.17
N THR A 156 5.40 5.55 8.10
CA THR A 156 5.55 7.00 8.21
C THR A 156 4.26 7.62 8.78
N THR A 157 4.42 8.52 9.75
CA THR A 157 3.34 9.36 10.28
C THR A 157 3.56 10.80 9.84
N TYR A 158 2.48 11.52 9.58
CA TYR A 158 2.48 12.91 9.13
C TYR A 158 1.75 13.78 10.16
N GLY A 159 2.04 15.08 10.17
CA GLY A 159 1.37 16.03 11.05
C GLY A 159 -0.03 16.39 10.53
N ASP A 160 -0.92 16.77 11.46
CA ASP A 160 -2.30 17.13 11.16
C ASP A 160 -2.48 18.60 10.72
N ALA A 161 -1.40 19.40 10.73
CA ALA A 161 -1.47 20.81 10.37
C ALA A 161 -1.77 20.99 8.88
N VAL A 162 -2.82 21.74 8.57
CA VAL A 162 -3.21 22.13 7.21
C VAL A 162 -2.96 23.63 7.04
N VAL A 163 -2.24 24.00 6.01
CA VAL A 163 -2.00 25.42 5.62
C VAL A 163 -2.51 25.59 4.21
N GLU A 164 -3.51 26.44 4.03
CA GLU A 164 -4.08 26.81 2.72
C GLU A 164 -3.34 27.98 2.08
#